data_2501c2b53c05fe1728966a382d506096
#
_entry.id   2501c2b53c05fe1728966a382d506096
#
_cell.length_a   1.000
_cell.length_b   1.000
_cell.length_c   1.000
_cell.angle_alpha   90.00
_cell.angle_beta   90.00
_cell.angle_gamma   90.00
#
_symmetry.space_group_name_H-M   'P 1'
#
loop_
_entity.id
_entity.type
_entity.pdbx_description
1 polymer ?
#
loop_
_entity_poly.entity_id
_entity_poly.type
_entity_poly.pdbx_seq_one_letter_code
_entity_poly.pdbx_strand_id
1 'polypeptide(L)'
;AAIASGFAIEIDLQLSRDGIPVVFHDYELDRLTESSGLIADLDADELESIVLIGGKRCIPRFDNFMEYVAGRVPVLVELKDQDGALGDKITALEGAACEVLRKYKGPVAVMSFNPNMIARCAMLAPEIPRGLVLDAFSETDWPKVSDTRRKELAAVTHYSNVGATFVSHSYSELHSEKIIELKKSGALIFCWTIRSKAQSKQAKRFVDSVTFEGYLPDDIR
;
A
#
# COMPACT_ATOMS: atom_id res chain seq x y z
N ALA A 1 12.28 13.80 5.16
CA ALA A 1 11.84 14.72 4.10
C ALA A 1 10.32 14.92 4.19
N ALA A 2 9.45 13.91 3.95
CA ALA A 2 7.98 14.06 3.89
C ALA A 2 7.39 14.78 5.11
N ILE A 3 7.71 14.34 6.33
CA ILE A 3 7.22 14.97 7.57
C ILE A 3 7.60 16.47 7.65
N ALA A 4 8.84 16.80 7.31
CA ALA A 4 9.29 18.20 7.34
C ALA A 4 8.60 19.09 6.31
N SER A 5 8.08 18.49 5.24
CA SER A 5 7.35 19.18 4.18
C SER A 5 5.83 19.06 4.32
N GLY A 6 5.32 18.42 5.37
CA GLY A 6 3.88 18.26 5.62
C GLY A 6 3.17 17.29 4.66
N PHE A 7 3.90 16.46 3.92
CA PHE A 7 3.29 15.44 3.06
C PHE A 7 2.85 14.23 3.87
N ALA A 8 1.73 13.63 3.48
CA ALA A 8 1.39 12.26 3.87
C ALA A 8 2.47 11.28 3.39
N ILE A 9 2.57 10.15 4.06
CA ILE A 9 3.54 9.10 3.71
C ILE A 9 2.77 7.86 3.29
N GLU A 10 3.13 7.29 2.17
CA GLU A 10 2.69 5.96 1.77
C GLU A 10 3.83 4.98 1.99
N ILE A 11 3.50 3.79 2.51
CA ILE A 11 4.44 2.70 2.79
C ILE A 11 3.84 1.34 2.48
N ASP A 12 4.72 0.39 2.18
CA ASP A 12 4.39 -1.01 1.95
C ASP A 12 4.85 -1.88 3.12
N LEU A 13 4.03 -2.85 3.50
CA LEU A 13 4.37 -3.82 4.54
C LEU A 13 4.57 -5.22 3.98
N GLN A 14 5.69 -5.82 4.36
CA GLN A 14 6.00 -7.24 4.22
C GLN A 14 6.04 -7.90 5.59
N LEU A 15 5.98 -9.23 5.63
CA LEU A 15 6.07 -10.01 6.86
C LEU A 15 7.43 -10.69 6.95
N SER A 16 8.16 -10.51 8.05
CA SER A 16 9.37 -11.27 8.36
C SER A 16 9.07 -12.73 8.71
N ARG A 17 10.09 -13.59 8.71
CA ARG A 17 9.99 -15.00 9.09
C ARG A 17 9.37 -15.21 10.48
N ASP A 18 9.72 -14.37 11.44
CA ASP A 18 9.22 -14.39 12.81
C ASP A 18 7.87 -13.66 13.00
N GLY A 19 7.21 -13.24 11.89
CA GLY A 19 5.87 -12.69 11.92
C GLY A 19 5.76 -11.22 12.32
N ILE A 20 6.84 -10.46 12.20
CA ILE A 20 6.87 -9.03 12.47
C ILE A 20 6.71 -8.24 11.16
N PRO A 21 5.77 -7.28 11.05
CA PRO A 21 5.66 -6.41 9.90
C PRO A 21 6.87 -5.48 9.76
N VAL A 22 7.43 -5.42 8.55
CA VAL A 22 8.53 -4.52 8.19
C VAL A 22 8.14 -3.63 7.03
N VAL A 23 8.70 -2.43 6.96
CA VAL A 23 8.42 -1.48 5.88
C VAL A 23 9.35 -1.77 4.71
N PHE A 24 8.82 -2.45 3.70
CA PHE A 24 9.56 -2.82 2.49
C PHE A 24 8.59 -3.12 1.35
N HIS A 25 8.96 -2.73 0.11
CA HIS A 25 8.07 -2.85 -1.04
C HIS A 25 8.09 -4.27 -1.66
N ASP A 26 9.30 -4.79 -1.96
CA ASP A 26 9.47 -6.01 -2.75
C ASP A 26 9.39 -7.28 -1.88
N TYR A 27 9.16 -8.43 -2.50
CA TYR A 27 9.31 -9.72 -1.82
C TYR A 27 10.78 -10.08 -1.59
N GLU A 28 11.67 -9.56 -2.45
CA GLU A 28 13.10 -9.84 -2.48
C GLU A 28 13.92 -8.60 -2.14
N LEU A 29 15.07 -8.79 -1.51
CA LEU A 29 15.98 -7.73 -1.08
C LEU A 29 16.74 -7.06 -2.22
N ASP A 30 16.92 -7.75 -3.34
CA ASP A 30 17.90 -7.52 -4.40
C ASP A 30 17.84 -6.11 -5.03
N ARG A 31 16.65 -5.55 -5.23
CA ARG A 31 16.50 -4.25 -5.89
C ARG A 31 16.80 -3.06 -4.98
N LEU A 32 16.48 -3.18 -3.70
CA LEU A 32 16.51 -2.06 -2.75
C LEU A 32 17.64 -2.14 -1.73
N THR A 33 18.42 -3.23 -1.76
CA THR A 33 19.57 -3.44 -0.88
C THR A 33 20.75 -4.07 -1.62
N GLU A 34 21.91 -4.19 -0.99
CA GLU A 34 23.04 -4.96 -1.50
C GLU A 34 22.97 -6.45 -1.09
N SER A 35 21.94 -6.83 -0.34
CA SER A 35 21.67 -8.21 0.05
C SER A 35 20.73 -8.87 -0.97
N SER A 36 20.63 -10.20 -0.95
CA SER A 36 19.72 -10.98 -1.81
C SER A 36 18.91 -11.97 -0.99
N GLY A 37 17.80 -12.43 -1.57
CA GLY A 37 16.87 -13.39 -0.97
C GLY A 37 15.56 -12.77 -0.54
N LEU A 38 14.68 -13.61 0.03
CA LEU A 38 13.31 -13.19 0.38
C LEU A 38 13.27 -12.51 1.76
N ILE A 39 12.46 -11.47 1.87
CA ILE A 39 12.11 -10.84 3.17
C ILE A 39 11.56 -11.90 4.14
N ALA A 40 10.69 -12.79 3.65
CA ALA A 40 10.05 -13.83 4.46
C ALA A 40 11.00 -14.91 5.00
N ASP A 41 12.24 -14.96 4.55
CA ASP A 41 13.25 -15.92 5.01
C ASP A 41 14.11 -15.40 6.18
N LEU A 42 13.98 -14.11 6.53
CA LEU A 42 14.77 -13.45 7.57
C LEU A 42 13.89 -12.98 8.73
N ASP A 43 14.45 -13.05 9.94
CA ASP A 43 13.81 -12.47 11.13
C ASP A 43 13.89 -10.93 11.10
N ALA A 44 13.00 -10.27 11.82
CA ALA A 44 12.96 -8.81 11.82
C ALA A 44 14.26 -8.16 12.28
N ASP A 45 14.98 -8.76 13.25
CA ASP A 45 16.29 -8.27 13.70
C ASP A 45 17.36 -8.37 12.60
N GLU A 46 17.32 -9.42 11.78
CA GLU A 46 18.21 -9.57 10.62
C GLU A 46 17.90 -8.50 9.58
N LEU A 47 16.62 -8.26 9.28
CA LEU A 47 16.17 -7.23 8.34
C LEU A 47 16.54 -5.81 8.79
N GLU A 48 16.45 -5.50 10.09
CA GLU A 48 16.86 -4.21 10.64
C GLU A 48 18.37 -3.95 10.53
N SER A 49 19.18 -4.96 10.25
CA SER A 49 20.62 -4.80 9.98
C SER A 49 20.94 -4.46 8.52
N ILE A 50 19.98 -4.67 7.59
CA ILE A 50 20.17 -4.51 6.15
C ILE A 50 19.95 -3.05 5.74
N VAL A 51 20.99 -2.45 5.13
CA VAL A 51 20.97 -1.04 4.71
C VAL A 51 20.31 -0.90 3.34
N LEU A 52 19.43 0.09 3.21
CA LEU A 52 18.78 0.45 1.93
C LEU A 52 19.75 1.18 1.00
N ILE A 53 19.72 0.86 -0.30
CA ILE A 53 20.53 1.52 -1.33
C ILE A 53 20.24 3.03 -1.33
N GLY A 54 21.30 3.82 -1.47
CA GLY A 54 21.23 5.28 -1.53
C GLY A 54 21.03 5.97 -0.19
N GLY A 55 21.03 5.22 0.91
CA GLY A 55 20.83 5.75 2.27
C GLY A 55 21.79 5.18 3.30
N LYS A 56 21.59 5.63 4.55
CA LYS A 56 22.23 5.09 5.75
C LYS A 56 21.22 4.43 6.68
N ARG A 57 20.00 4.22 6.22
CA ARG A 57 18.91 3.65 7.00
C ARG A 57 18.69 2.21 6.60
N CYS A 58 18.37 1.39 7.58
CA CYS A 58 18.04 -0.01 7.40
C CYS A 58 16.52 -0.17 7.17
N ILE A 59 16.11 -1.40 6.87
CA ILE A 59 14.69 -1.79 6.76
C ILE A 59 14.06 -1.64 8.15
N PRO A 60 13.08 -0.75 8.36
CA PRO A 60 12.53 -0.57 9.69
C PRO A 60 11.40 -1.57 9.98
N ARG A 61 11.27 -1.96 11.24
CA ARG A 61 10.02 -2.56 11.73
C ARG A 61 8.88 -1.55 11.63
N PHE A 62 7.68 -2.03 11.42
CA PHE A 62 6.52 -1.18 11.24
C PHE A 62 6.15 -0.37 12.49
N ASP A 63 6.22 -0.96 13.67
CA ASP A 63 5.98 -0.28 14.94
C ASP A 63 6.97 0.86 15.18
N ASN A 64 8.29 0.61 15.00
CA ASN A 64 9.35 1.63 15.09
C ASN A 64 9.12 2.76 14.08
N PHE A 65 8.69 2.43 12.86
CA PHE A 65 8.36 3.44 11.85
C PHE A 65 7.17 4.32 12.30
N MET A 66 6.09 3.71 12.81
CA MET A 66 4.91 4.44 13.27
C MET A 66 5.22 5.30 14.50
N GLU A 67 6.04 4.82 15.43
CA GLU A 67 6.57 5.63 16.54
C GLU A 67 7.38 6.83 16.04
N TYR A 68 8.22 6.62 15.02
CA TYR A 68 8.98 7.73 14.41
C TYR A 68 8.06 8.76 13.74
N VAL A 69 6.99 8.34 13.06
CA VAL A 69 6.02 9.29 12.46
C VAL A 69 5.24 10.04 13.54
N ALA A 70 4.84 9.38 14.62
CA ALA A 70 4.22 9.96 15.81
C ALA A 70 3.02 10.90 15.53
N GLY A 71 2.16 10.56 14.57
CA GLY A 71 0.97 11.34 14.21
C GLY A 71 1.22 12.65 13.47
N ARG A 72 2.47 12.99 13.13
CA ARG A 72 2.85 14.28 12.54
C ARG A 72 2.31 14.50 11.13
N VAL A 73 2.09 13.43 10.39
CA VAL A 73 1.49 13.42 9.05
C VAL A 73 0.62 12.18 8.87
N PRO A 74 -0.35 12.20 7.96
CA PRO A 74 -1.11 10.99 7.61
C PRO A 74 -0.22 9.89 7.04
N VAL A 75 -0.57 8.63 7.34
CA VAL A 75 0.11 7.44 6.79
C VAL A 75 -0.89 6.58 6.04
N LEU A 76 -0.57 6.23 4.80
CA LEU A 76 -1.27 5.25 3.99
C LEU A 76 -0.43 3.97 3.93
N VAL A 77 -0.99 2.86 4.40
CA VAL A 77 -0.27 1.60 4.58
C VAL A 77 -0.79 0.56 3.60
N GLU A 78 0.05 0.15 2.65
CA GLU A 78 -0.25 -1.00 1.79
C GLU A 78 0.19 -2.30 2.46
N LEU A 79 -0.73 -3.25 2.55
CA LEU A 79 -0.44 -4.61 2.96
C LEU A 79 -0.16 -5.46 1.72
N LYS A 80 1.08 -5.92 1.55
CA LYS A 80 1.46 -6.77 0.42
C LYS A 80 0.90 -8.18 0.60
N ASP A 81 0.31 -8.72 -0.47
CA ASP A 81 -0.12 -10.11 -0.50
C ASP A 81 1.11 -11.04 -0.41
N GLN A 82 1.13 -11.94 0.56
CA GLN A 82 2.38 -12.63 0.92
C GLN A 82 2.75 -13.81 -0.01
N ASP A 83 1.87 -14.23 -0.90
CA ASP A 83 2.19 -15.27 -1.90
C ASP A 83 2.05 -14.78 -3.35
N GLY A 84 1.56 -13.59 -3.55
CA GLY A 84 1.36 -12.95 -4.86
C GLY A 84 0.22 -13.55 -5.68
N ALA A 85 -0.65 -14.35 -5.05
CA ALA A 85 -1.78 -14.99 -5.71
C ALA A 85 -3.10 -14.22 -5.55
N LEU A 86 -3.13 -13.21 -4.69
CA LEU A 86 -4.30 -12.39 -4.34
C LEU A 86 -5.52 -13.25 -3.97
N GLY A 87 -5.25 -14.40 -3.33
CA GLY A 87 -6.23 -15.40 -2.94
C GLY A 87 -6.85 -15.16 -1.57
N ASP A 88 -7.40 -16.21 -1.00
CA ASP A 88 -8.07 -16.21 0.31
C ASP A 88 -7.17 -16.62 1.48
N LYS A 89 -5.89 -16.86 1.21
CA LYS A 89 -4.92 -17.23 2.22
C LYS A 89 -4.71 -16.09 3.22
N ILE A 90 -5.13 -16.31 4.44
CA ILE A 90 -4.92 -15.38 5.55
C ILE A 90 -3.48 -15.55 6.06
N THR A 91 -2.80 -14.43 6.27
CA THR A 91 -1.45 -14.40 6.84
C THR A 91 -1.46 -13.75 8.23
N ALA A 92 -0.30 -13.71 8.89
CA ALA A 92 -0.16 -12.99 10.15
C ALA A 92 -0.06 -11.47 9.95
N LEU A 93 0.21 -11.01 8.71
CA LEU A 93 0.45 -9.60 8.42
C LEU A 93 -0.72 -8.71 8.81
N GLU A 94 -1.95 -9.08 8.43
CA GLU A 94 -3.15 -8.30 8.71
C GLU A 94 -3.36 -8.11 10.23
N GLY A 95 -3.16 -9.20 10.99
CA GLY A 95 -3.28 -9.19 12.44
C GLY A 95 -2.24 -8.30 13.10
N ALA A 96 -0.98 -8.52 12.77
CA ALA A 96 0.15 -7.77 13.33
C ALA A 96 0.10 -6.28 12.94
N ALA A 97 -0.24 -5.97 11.69
CA ALA A 97 -0.40 -4.58 11.24
C ALA A 97 -1.56 -3.88 11.98
N CYS A 98 -2.74 -4.52 12.06
CA CYS A 98 -3.88 -3.95 12.78
C CYS A 98 -3.59 -3.73 14.27
N GLU A 99 -2.80 -4.60 14.91
CA GLU A 99 -2.40 -4.43 16.30
C GLU A 99 -1.59 -3.14 16.53
N VAL A 100 -0.64 -2.85 15.64
CA VAL A 100 0.13 -1.60 15.66
C VAL A 100 -0.77 -0.40 15.39
N LEU A 101 -1.60 -0.48 14.35
CA LEU A 101 -2.44 0.63 13.90
C LEU A 101 -3.50 1.05 14.93
N ARG A 102 -4.11 0.11 15.66
CA ARG A 102 -5.09 0.42 16.71
C ARG A 102 -4.49 1.18 17.89
N LYS A 103 -3.20 1.04 18.12
CA LYS A 103 -2.47 1.77 19.17
C LYS A 103 -2.01 3.15 18.69
N TYR A 104 -1.92 3.34 17.37
CA TYR A 104 -1.39 4.57 16.78
C TYR A 104 -2.33 5.77 16.98
N LYS A 105 -1.74 6.93 17.29
CA LYS A 105 -2.48 8.18 17.55
C LYS A 105 -2.22 9.20 16.44
N GLY A 106 -2.70 8.90 15.25
CA GLY A 106 -2.57 9.80 14.10
C GLY A 106 -3.46 9.36 12.94
N PRO A 107 -3.60 10.19 11.91
CA PRO A 107 -4.35 9.81 10.72
C PRO A 107 -3.68 8.65 10.01
N VAL A 108 -4.43 7.58 9.76
CA VAL A 108 -3.93 6.38 9.07
C VAL A 108 -5.04 5.72 8.27
N ALA A 109 -4.69 5.11 7.17
CA ALA A 109 -5.56 4.24 6.39
C ALA A 109 -4.77 3.03 5.88
N VAL A 110 -5.46 1.94 5.58
CA VAL A 110 -4.86 0.73 5.02
C VAL A 110 -5.37 0.46 3.62
N MET A 111 -4.54 -0.18 2.78
CA MET A 111 -4.94 -0.63 1.45
C MET A 111 -4.23 -1.92 1.07
N SER A 112 -4.76 -2.64 0.10
CA SER A 112 -4.13 -3.82 -0.48
C SER A 112 -4.71 -4.10 -1.88
N PHE A 113 -3.93 -4.75 -2.73
CA PHE A 113 -4.44 -5.39 -3.96
C PHE A 113 -5.34 -6.59 -3.66
N ASN A 114 -5.15 -7.23 -2.50
CA ASN A 114 -5.97 -8.37 -2.10
C ASN A 114 -7.19 -7.93 -1.27
N PRO A 115 -8.42 -7.99 -1.82
CA PRO A 115 -9.62 -7.61 -1.07
C PRO A 115 -9.87 -8.49 0.16
N ASN A 116 -9.36 -9.73 0.20
CA ASN A 116 -9.52 -10.59 1.39
C ASN A 116 -8.71 -10.07 2.58
N MET A 117 -7.51 -9.50 2.35
CA MET A 117 -6.73 -8.82 3.39
C MET A 117 -7.50 -7.60 3.93
N ILE A 118 -8.12 -6.82 3.06
CA ILE A 118 -8.93 -5.66 3.46
C ILE A 118 -10.19 -6.09 4.22
N ALA A 119 -10.85 -7.17 3.82
CA ALA A 119 -11.95 -7.76 4.57
C ALA A 119 -11.49 -8.18 5.98
N ARG A 120 -10.29 -8.75 6.10
CA ARG A 120 -9.71 -9.12 7.39
C ARG A 120 -9.43 -7.89 8.26
N CYS A 121 -8.86 -6.84 7.69
CA CYS A 121 -8.65 -5.56 8.39
C CYS A 121 -9.97 -4.94 8.85
N ALA A 122 -11.04 -5.05 8.06
CA ALA A 122 -12.37 -4.57 8.45
C ALA A 122 -12.91 -5.25 9.72
N MET A 123 -12.58 -6.52 9.92
CA MET A 123 -12.95 -7.27 11.13
C MET A 123 -12.07 -6.93 12.34
N LEU A 124 -10.76 -6.74 12.11
CA LEU A 124 -9.77 -6.56 13.18
C LEU A 124 -9.69 -5.11 13.68
N ALA A 125 -9.88 -4.14 12.79
CA ALA A 125 -9.76 -2.71 13.06
C ALA A 125 -10.83 -1.93 12.26
N PRO A 126 -12.12 -2.09 12.60
CA PRO A 126 -13.23 -1.50 11.84
C PRO A 126 -13.19 0.02 11.78
N GLU A 127 -12.55 0.67 12.74
CA GLU A 127 -12.38 2.12 12.83
C GLU A 127 -11.35 2.69 11.84
N ILE A 128 -10.47 1.85 11.27
CA ILE A 128 -9.44 2.31 10.35
C ILE A 128 -10.01 2.38 8.92
N PRO A 129 -9.94 3.55 8.26
CA PRO A 129 -10.30 3.67 6.85
C PRO A 129 -9.50 2.69 5.97
N ARG A 130 -10.16 2.11 4.98
CA ARG A 130 -9.56 1.09 4.12
C ARG A 130 -9.93 1.26 2.67
N GLY A 131 -9.04 0.82 1.79
CA GLY A 131 -9.21 0.89 0.36
C GLY A 131 -8.65 -0.29 -0.40
N LEU A 132 -8.93 -0.34 -1.70
CA LEU A 132 -8.37 -1.33 -2.61
C LEU A 132 -7.31 -0.67 -3.49
N VAL A 133 -6.19 -1.35 -3.70
CA VAL A 133 -5.20 -0.98 -4.71
C VAL A 133 -5.58 -1.68 -6.01
N LEU A 134 -5.57 -0.95 -7.10
CA LEU A 134 -6.05 -1.41 -8.39
C LEU A 134 -5.07 -1.07 -9.51
N ASP A 135 -4.95 -1.98 -10.46
CA ASP A 135 -4.29 -1.77 -11.75
C ASP A 135 -5.06 -2.52 -12.86
N ALA A 136 -4.44 -2.75 -14.00
CA ALA A 136 -5.02 -3.49 -15.10
C ALA A 136 -5.10 -5.01 -14.83
N PHE A 137 -4.48 -5.51 -13.79
CA PHE A 137 -4.34 -6.92 -13.45
C PHE A 137 -3.90 -7.77 -14.64
N SER A 138 -2.86 -7.29 -15.36
CA SER A 138 -2.32 -8.00 -16.52
C SER A 138 -1.67 -9.33 -16.12
N GLU A 139 -1.59 -10.27 -17.04
CA GLU A 139 -0.89 -11.54 -16.82
C GLU A 139 0.61 -11.34 -16.56
N THR A 140 1.19 -10.33 -17.20
CA THR A 140 2.61 -10.01 -17.05
C THR A 140 2.93 -9.51 -15.64
N ASP A 141 2.08 -8.64 -15.09
CA ASP A 141 2.30 -8.05 -13.77
C ASP A 141 1.89 -9.01 -12.64
N TRP A 142 0.91 -9.88 -12.91
CA TRP A 142 0.32 -10.82 -11.96
C TRP A 142 0.38 -12.28 -12.44
N PRO A 143 1.58 -12.84 -12.69
CA PRO A 143 1.72 -14.17 -13.30
C PRO A 143 1.24 -15.33 -12.41
N LYS A 144 1.15 -15.11 -11.08
CA LYS A 144 0.64 -16.10 -10.12
C LYS A 144 -0.87 -16.04 -9.93
N VAL A 145 -1.53 -14.98 -10.42
CA VAL A 145 -2.98 -14.79 -10.28
C VAL A 145 -3.70 -15.42 -11.47
N SER A 146 -4.68 -16.28 -11.21
CA SER A 146 -5.45 -16.91 -12.29
C SER A 146 -6.24 -15.87 -13.12
N ASP A 147 -6.47 -16.18 -14.40
CA ASP A 147 -7.23 -15.30 -15.30
C ASP A 147 -8.62 -14.94 -14.74
N THR A 148 -9.31 -15.92 -14.17
CA THR A 148 -10.61 -15.69 -13.51
C THR A 148 -10.47 -14.69 -12.37
N ARG A 149 -9.45 -14.82 -11.53
CA ARG A 149 -9.23 -13.93 -10.39
C ARG A 149 -8.83 -12.53 -10.85
N ARG A 150 -7.97 -12.40 -11.87
CA ARG A 150 -7.62 -11.10 -12.46
C ARG A 150 -8.84 -10.35 -12.97
N LYS A 151 -9.75 -11.02 -13.69
CA LYS A 151 -11.01 -10.44 -14.18
C LYS A 151 -11.93 -10.01 -13.04
N GLU A 152 -12.03 -10.80 -11.98
CA GLU A 152 -12.80 -10.48 -10.79
C GLU A 152 -12.27 -9.22 -10.08
N LEU A 153 -10.94 -9.13 -9.91
CA LEU A 153 -10.28 -7.98 -9.29
C LEU A 153 -10.45 -6.70 -10.14
N ALA A 154 -10.24 -6.79 -11.45
CA ALA A 154 -10.45 -5.69 -12.37
C ALA A 154 -11.91 -5.17 -12.40
N ALA A 155 -12.88 -6.04 -12.15
CA ALA A 155 -14.28 -5.66 -12.04
C ALA A 155 -14.62 -4.93 -10.73
N VAL A 156 -13.71 -4.90 -9.75
CA VAL A 156 -13.84 -4.22 -8.45
C VAL A 156 -15.13 -4.57 -7.69
N THR A 157 -15.58 -5.80 -7.83
CA THR A 157 -16.84 -6.28 -7.22
C THR A 157 -16.79 -6.35 -5.70
N HIS A 158 -15.58 -6.38 -5.13
CA HIS A 158 -15.34 -6.47 -3.70
C HIS A 158 -15.47 -5.14 -2.94
N TYR A 159 -15.46 -3.99 -3.62
CA TYR A 159 -15.36 -2.66 -2.99
C TYR A 159 -16.34 -2.46 -1.82
N SER A 160 -17.63 -2.69 -2.07
CA SER A 160 -18.66 -2.51 -1.03
C SER A 160 -18.58 -3.61 0.03
N ASN A 161 -18.28 -4.85 -0.36
CA ASN A 161 -18.29 -6.01 0.55
C ASN A 161 -17.20 -5.93 1.62
N VAL A 162 -16.06 -5.32 1.30
CA VAL A 162 -14.94 -5.13 2.25
C VAL A 162 -15.03 -3.81 3.02
N GLY A 163 -16.09 -3.02 2.78
CA GLY A 163 -16.28 -1.71 3.41
C GLY A 163 -15.19 -0.72 3.03
N ALA A 164 -14.70 -0.79 1.78
CA ALA A 164 -13.73 0.16 1.26
C ALA A 164 -14.35 1.54 1.11
N THR A 165 -13.59 2.60 1.39
CA THR A 165 -13.99 4.01 1.27
C THR A 165 -13.23 4.74 0.17
N PHE A 166 -12.15 4.16 -0.32
CA PHE A 166 -11.34 4.67 -1.41
C PHE A 166 -10.78 3.53 -2.27
N VAL A 167 -10.32 3.90 -3.44
CA VAL A 167 -9.45 3.06 -4.28
C VAL A 167 -8.18 3.83 -4.60
N SER A 168 -7.04 3.13 -4.66
CA SER A 168 -5.75 3.67 -5.11
C SER A 168 -5.40 3.00 -6.43
N HIS A 169 -5.55 3.73 -7.55
CA HIS A 169 -5.48 3.16 -8.88
C HIS A 169 -4.20 3.55 -9.62
N SER A 170 -3.69 2.65 -10.45
CA SER A 170 -2.59 2.95 -11.36
C SER A 170 -2.92 4.13 -12.27
N TYR A 171 -1.95 5.02 -12.46
CA TYR A 171 -2.09 6.21 -13.29
C TYR A 171 -2.51 5.90 -14.74
N SER A 172 -2.07 4.78 -15.29
CA SER A 172 -2.39 4.37 -16.67
C SER A 172 -3.88 4.12 -16.92
N GLU A 173 -4.63 3.78 -15.88
CA GLU A 173 -6.02 3.31 -15.97
C GLU A 173 -7.06 4.29 -15.39
N LEU A 174 -6.66 5.53 -15.06
CA LEU A 174 -7.54 6.52 -14.42
C LEU A 174 -8.81 6.89 -15.19
N HIS A 175 -8.83 6.63 -16.49
CA HIS A 175 -9.96 6.94 -17.37
C HIS A 175 -10.92 5.78 -17.60
N SER A 176 -10.73 4.66 -16.90
CA SER A 176 -11.62 3.50 -17.04
C SER A 176 -13.05 3.84 -16.59
N GLU A 177 -14.03 3.26 -17.27
CA GLU A 177 -15.45 3.43 -16.90
C GLU A 177 -15.69 3.07 -15.44
N LYS A 178 -15.00 2.06 -14.95
CA LYS A 178 -15.11 1.58 -13.57
C LYS A 178 -14.70 2.63 -12.53
N ILE A 179 -13.61 3.33 -12.77
CA ILE A 179 -13.16 4.43 -11.87
C ILE A 179 -14.18 5.57 -11.88
N ILE A 180 -14.72 5.89 -13.05
CA ILE A 180 -15.78 6.91 -13.17
C ILE A 180 -17.03 6.50 -12.38
N GLU A 181 -17.46 5.24 -12.46
CA GLU A 181 -18.59 4.71 -11.69
C GLU A 181 -18.35 4.76 -10.18
N LEU A 182 -17.17 4.32 -9.71
CA LEU A 182 -16.78 4.36 -8.30
C LEU A 182 -16.81 5.80 -7.77
N LYS A 183 -16.25 6.75 -8.52
CA LYS A 183 -16.28 8.16 -8.13
C LYS A 183 -17.72 8.70 -8.04
N LYS A 184 -18.59 8.35 -8.98
CA LYS A 184 -20.02 8.72 -8.95
C LYS A 184 -20.76 8.12 -7.75
N SER A 185 -20.33 6.94 -7.26
CA SER A 185 -20.90 6.29 -6.07
C SER A 185 -20.38 6.88 -4.75
N GLY A 186 -19.45 7.86 -4.80
CA GLY A 186 -18.89 8.52 -3.63
C GLY A 186 -17.56 7.95 -3.12
N ALA A 187 -16.94 7.03 -3.86
CA ALA A 187 -15.61 6.55 -3.53
C ALA A 187 -14.57 7.67 -3.71
N LEU A 188 -13.63 7.78 -2.79
CA LEU A 188 -12.42 8.59 -3.00
C LEU A 188 -11.49 7.84 -3.96
N ILE A 189 -10.91 8.57 -4.89
CA ILE A 189 -9.98 8.03 -5.88
C ILE A 189 -8.57 8.56 -5.60
N PHE A 190 -7.66 7.66 -5.24
CA PHE A 190 -6.24 7.93 -5.15
C PHE A 190 -5.54 7.37 -6.38
N CYS A 191 -4.33 7.86 -6.66
CA CYS A 191 -3.57 7.44 -7.84
C CYS A 191 -2.10 7.24 -7.53
N TRP A 192 -1.52 6.19 -8.08
CA TRP A 192 -0.10 5.83 -8.02
C TRP A 192 0.44 5.42 -9.40
N THR A 193 1.72 5.55 -9.71
CA THR A 193 2.67 6.40 -9.02
C THR A 193 2.95 7.58 -9.93
N ILE A 194 2.77 8.78 -9.42
CA ILE A 194 3.01 10.02 -10.15
C ILE A 194 4.50 10.38 -10.05
N ARG A 195 5.16 10.57 -11.20
CA ARG A 195 6.61 10.81 -11.30
C ARG A 195 6.98 12.17 -11.88
N SER A 196 6.01 13.02 -12.16
CA SER A 196 6.27 14.37 -12.68
C SER A 196 5.14 15.34 -12.39
N LYS A 197 5.46 16.65 -12.42
CA LYS A 197 4.46 17.72 -12.30
C LYS A 197 3.41 17.67 -13.40
N ALA A 198 3.78 17.25 -14.61
CA ALA A 198 2.85 17.10 -15.73
C ALA A 198 1.81 16.00 -15.46
N GLN A 199 2.25 14.82 -15.02
CA GLN A 199 1.36 13.74 -14.59
C GLN A 199 0.45 14.19 -13.43
N SER A 200 1.01 14.86 -12.42
CA SER A 200 0.24 15.39 -11.29
C SER A 200 -0.90 16.32 -11.77
N LYS A 201 -0.59 17.25 -12.66
CA LYS A 201 -1.60 18.17 -13.22
C LYS A 201 -2.70 17.45 -13.99
N GLN A 202 -2.37 16.38 -14.68
CA GLN A 202 -3.36 15.55 -15.38
C GLN A 202 -4.22 14.73 -14.39
N ALA A 203 -3.57 14.03 -13.44
CA ALA A 203 -4.24 13.18 -12.48
C ALA A 203 -5.22 13.97 -11.59
N LYS A 204 -4.85 15.15 -11.10
CA LYS A 204 -5.67 16.00 -10.22
C LYS A 204 -7.07 16.35 -10.77
N ARG A 205 -7.31 16.17 -12.06
CA ARG A 205 -8.64 16.36 -12.67
C ARG A 205 -9.62 15.22 -12.33
N PHE A 206 -9.09 14.06 -11.96
CA PHE A 206 -9.85 12.82 -11.82
C PHE A 206 -9.78 12.25 -10.40
N VAL A 207 -8.73 12.57 -9.64
CA VAL A 207 -8.41 11.95 -8.36
C VAL A 207 -8.46 12.94 -7.20
N ASP A 208 -8.64 12.41 -6.01
CA ASP A 208 -8.71 13.18 -4.76
C ASP A 208 -7.34 13.27 -4.09
N SER A 209 -6.43 12.30 -4.34
CA SER A 209 -5.06 12.32 -3.86
C SER A 209 -4.12 11.53 -4.80
N VAL A 210 -2.80 11.75 -4.65
CA VAL A 210 -1.77 11.06 -5.44
C VAL A 210 -0.63 10.57 -4.54
N THR A 211 -0.17 9.35 -4.82
CA THR A 211 1.14 8.86 -4.37
C THR A 211 2.18 9.26 -5.40
N PHE A 212 3.25 9.92 -4.97
CA PHE A 212 4.27 10.47 -5.88
C PHE A 212 5.68 10.15 -5.41
N GLU A 213 6.59 10.08 -6.36
CA GLU A 213 8.02 9.90 -6.11
C GLU A 213 8.89 10.63 -7.13
N GLY A 214 10.15 10.91 -6.78
CA GLY A 214 11.17 11.45 -7.70
C GLY A 214 11.04 12.93 -8.03
N TYR A 215 10.02 13.63 -7.54
CA TYR A 215 9.85 15.08 -7.69
C TYR A 215 9.14 15.69 -6.48
N LEU A 216 9.15 17.02 -6.39
CA LEU A 216 8.35 17.75 -5.39
C LEU A 216 7.17 18.44 -6.10
N PRO A 217 5.92 18.20 -5.64
CA PRO A 217 4.75 18.91 -6.14
C PRO A 217 4.83 20.42 -5.80
N ASP A 218 4.26 21.26 -6.66
CA ASP A 218 4.22 22.71 -6.43
C ASP A 218 3.19 23.10 -5.35
N ASP A 219 2.12 22.30 -5.20
CA ASP A 219 1.02 22.54 -4.27
C ASP A 219 1.06 21.53 -3.12
N ILE A 220 1.29 22.01 -1.93
CA ILE A 220 1.25 21.28 -0.65
C ILE A 220 -0.12 21.44 0.01
N ARG A 221 -1.20 21.51 -0.79
CA ARG A 221 -2.57 21.69 -0.24
C ARG A 221 -3.53 20.70 -0.83
#